data_5e758ab7411799eec4d89d5f244e0a52
#
_entry.id   5e758ab7411799eec4d89d5f244e0a52
#
_cell.length_a   1.000
_cell.length_b   1.000
_cell.length_c   1.000
_cell.angle_alpha   90.00
_cell.angle_beta   90.00
_cell.angle_gamma   90.00
#
_symmetry.space_group_name_H-M   'P 1'
#
loop_
_entity.id
_entity.type
_entity.pdbx_description
1 polymer ?
#
loop_
_entity_poly.entity_id
_entity_poly.type
_entity_poly.pdbx_seq_one_letter_code
_entity_poly.pdbx_strand_id
1 'polypeptide(L)'
;MREFNVADGEDWHANNAETSLMLAVAPELVRPQVARQADDPDRTAELVFSHPVNRTSTNGVTGTPSIASAAQGQRAFEWMVDDLCALIERGLRETPPLDHSYFSPVAP
;
A
#
# COMPACT_ATOMS: atom_id res chain seq x y z
N MET A 1 2.60 1.55 -8.35
CA MET A 1 3.81 1.22 -7.55
C MET A 1 4.81 0.32 -8.24
N ARG A 2 4.99 0.54 -9.53
CA ARG A 2 5.92 -0.26 -10.37
C ARG A 2 7.39 -0.16 -9.94
N GLU A 3 7.80 0.90 -9.25
CA GLU A 3 9.17 1.07 -8.76
C GLU A 3 9.59 0.09 -7.66
N PHE A 4 8.63 -0.55 -6.99
CA PHE A 4 8.93 -1.52 -5.95
C PHE A 4 8.85 -2.97 -6.43
N ASN A 5 8.69 -3.20 -7.74
CA ASN A 5 8.42 -4.52 -8.32
C ASN A 5 7.25 -5.26 -7.67
N VAL A 6 6.29 -4.50 -7.17
CA VAL A 6 5.04 -5.07 -6.65
C VAL A 6 4.05 -5.13 -7.80
N ALA A 7 3.69 -6.31 -8.25
CA ALA A 7 2.65 -6.51 -9.24
C ALA A 7 1.27 -6.30 -8.63
N ASP A 8 0.29 -5.96 -9.47
CA ASP A 8 -1.10 -5.90 -9.04
C ASP A 8 -1.54 -7.29 -8.52
N GLY A 9 -2.02 -7.34 -7.27
CA GLY A 9 -2.46 -8.57 -6.62
C GLY A 9 -1.41 -9.28 -5.78
N GLU A 10 -0.18 -8.79 -5.70
CA GLU A 10 0.80 -9.29 -4.73
C GLU A 10 0.42 -8.86 -3.31
N ASP A 11 0.69 -9.75 -2.37
CA ASP A 11 0.47 -9.47 -0.96
C ASP A 11 1.49 -8.44 -0.44
N TRP A 12 0.98 -7.47 0.31
CA TRP A 12 1.75 -6.35 0.81
C TRP A 12 1.92 -6.44 2.31
N HIS A 13 2.89 -7.22 2.75
CA HIS A 13 3.11 -7.35 4.19
C HIS A 13 4.60 -7.31 4.52
N ALA A 14 5.03 -6.23 5.16
CA ALA A 14 6.41 -6.00 5.59
C ALA A 14 7.46 -6.22 4.47
N ASN A 15 7.06 -5.99 3.23
CA ASN A 15 7.91 -6.14 2.04
C ASN A 15 8.86 -4.94 1.86
N ASN A 16 9.52 -4.86 0.70
CA ASN A 16 10.38 -3.73 0.34
C ASN A 16 9.65 -2.38 0.41
N ALA A 17 8.43 -2.29 -0.11
CA ALA A 17 7.67 -1.04 -0.17
C ALA A 17 7.31 -0.53 1.23
N GLU A 18 6.72 -1.36 2.07
CA GLU A 18 6.38 -0.99 3.45
C GLU A 18 7.63 -0.69 4.29
N THR A 19 8.66 -1.52 4.19
CA THR A 19 9.91 -1.30 4.93
C THR A 19 10.59 -0.01 4.49
N SER A 20 10.61 0.29 3.19
CA SER A 20 11.15 1.55 2.67
C SER A 20 10.38 2.75 3.19
N LEU A 21 9.05 2.68 3.21
CA LEU A 21 8.21 3.75 3.75
C LEU A 21 8.49 3.96 5.25
N MET A 22 8.59 2.89 6.02
CA MET A 22 8.94 2.98 7.45
C MET A 22 10.34 3.56 7.68
N LEU A 23 11.32 3.21 6.83
CA LEU A 23 12.65 3.81 6.89
C LEU A 23 12.64 5.32 6.63
N ALA A 24 11.71 5.81 5.83
CA ALA A 24 11.56 7.24 5.54
C ALA A 24 10.86 8.01 6.68
N VAL A 25 9.79 7.43 7.25
CA VAL A 25 8.93 8.15 8.20
C VAL A 25 9.25 7.89 9.67
N ALA A 26 9.78 6.71 10.00
CA ALA A 26 10.11 6.31 11.36
C ALA A 26 11.25 5.28 11.38
N PRO A 27 12.47 5.66 10.96
CA PRO A 27 13.60 4.73 10.82
C PRO A 27 13.96 4.02 12.13
N GLU A 28 13.71 4.64 13.27
CA GLU A 28 13.97 4.07 14.59
C GLU A 28 13.10 2.84 14.91
N LEU A 29 11.99 2.65 14.21
CA LEU A 29 11.13 1.49 14.36
C LEU A 29 11.56 0.29 13.50
N VAL A 30 12.46 0.50 12.54
CA VAL A 30 12.97 -0.56 11.68
C VAL A 30 14.21 -1.18 12.31
N ARG A 31 14.28 -2.50 12.33
CA ARG A 31 15.44 -3.29 12.80
C ARG A 31 16.27 -3.75 11.59
N PRO A 32 17.31 -3.01 11.17
CA PRO A 32 17.98 -3.28 9.89
C PRO A 32 18.63 -4.66 9.81
N GLN A 33 19.15 -5.18 10.94
CA GLN A 33 19.77 -6.50 10.97
C GLN A 33 18.75 -7.62 10.75
N VAL A 34 17.54 -7.45 11.28
CA VAL A 34 16.44 -8.40 11.08
C VAL A 34 15.92 -8.30 9.64
N ALA A 35 15.69 -7.08 9.14
CA ALA A 35 15.19 -6.86 7.78
C ALA A 35 16.09 -7.51 6.71
N ARG A 36 17.41 -7.44 6.87
CA ARG A 36 18.37 -8.06 5.93
C ARG A 36 18.28 -9.59 5.84
N GLN A 37 17.64 -10.24 6.80
CA GLN A 37 17.54 -11.71 6.89
C GLN A 37 16.10 -12.20 6.83
N ALA A 38 15.16 -11.29 6.57
CA ALA A 38 13.73 -11.56 6.69
C ALA A 38 13.04 -11.82 5.34
N ASP A 39 13.78 -11.81 4.24
CA ASP A 39 13.19 -12.06 2.93
C ASP A 39 12.44 -13.39 2.93
N ASP A 40 11.19 -13.33 2.52
CA ASP A 40 10.33 -14.50 2.35
C ASP A 40 9.46 -14.28 1.12
N PRO A 41 9.47 -15.21 0.14
CA PRO A 41 8.77 -14.97 -1.12
C PRO A 41 7.27 -14.90 -0.91
N ASP A 42 6.60 -14.09 -1.72
CA ASP A 42 5.15 -14.13 -1.84
C ASP A 42 4.72 -15.50 -2.40
N ARG A 43 3.77 -16.14 -1.72
CA ARG A 43 3.19 -17.44 -2.10
C ARG A 43 1.71 -17.32 -2.47
N THR A 44 1.24 -16.09 -2.69
CA THR A 44 -0.18 -15.81 -2.93
C THR A 44 -0.51 -15.62 -4.41
N ALA A 45 0.50 -15.51 -5.27
CA ALA A 45 0.32 -15.40 -6.70
C ALA A 45 -0.57 -16.53 -7.24
N GLU A 46 -1.54 -16.16 -8.07
CA GLU A 46 -2.48 -17.08 -8.72
C GLU A 46 -3.44 -17.85 -7.78
N LEU A 47 -3.45 -17.53 -6.48
CA LEU A 47 -4.41 -18.12 -5.58
C LEU A 47 -5.80 -17.49 -5.75
N VAL A 48 -6.85 -18.30 -5.59
CA VAL A 48 -8.24 -17.86 -5.68
C VAL A 48 -8.71 -17.23 -4.37
N PHE A 49 -8.26 -17.77 -3.26
CA PHE A 49 -8.69 -17.34 -1.93
C PHE A 49 -7.61 -16.55 -1.21
N SER A 50 -8.01 -15.53 -0.44
CA SER A 50 -7.13 -14.89 0.52
C SER A 50 -6.87 -15.81 1.70
N HIS A 51 -5.62 -15.85 2.13
CA HIS A 51 -5.17 -16.59 3.30
C HIS A 51 -4.54 -15.63 4.31
N PRO A 52 -4.66 -15.87 5.61
CA PRO A 52 -3.98 -15.06 6.60
C PRO A 52 -2.45 -15.24 6.49
N VAL A 53 -1.69 -14.20 6.81
CA VAL A 53 -0.24 -14.17 6.61
C VAL A 53 0.52 -15.33 7.25
N ASN A 54 0.03 -15.86 8.37
CA ASN A 54 0.62 -17.04 9.01
C ASN A 54 0.42 -18.36 8.23
N ARG A 55 -0.28 -18.32 7.11
CA ARG A 55 -0.44 -19.45 6.16
C ARG A 55 0.30 -19.21 4.84
N THR A 56 0.78 -17.98 4.61
CA THR A 56 1.45 -17.59 3.37
C THR A 56 2.91 -17.21 3.57
N SER A 57 3.32 -16.92 4.80
CA SER A 57 4.69 -16.56 5.16
C SER A 57 5.22 -17.40 6.30
N THR A 58 6.54 -17.62 6.31
CA THR A 58 7.23 -18.35 7.37
C THR A 58 7.64 -17.47 8.55
N ASN A 59 7.69 -16.15 8.35
CA ASN A 59 8.17 -15.19 9.35
C ASN A 59 7.33 -13.91 9.44
N GLY A 60 6.22 -13.84 8.73
CA GLY A 60 5.35 -12.66 8.68
C GLY A 60 5.68 -11.66 7.57
N VAL A 61 6.73 -11.89 6.80
CA VAL A 61 7.11 -11.06 5.66
C VAL A 61 6.63 -11.71 4.36
N THR A 62 6.21 -10.90 3.40
CA THR A 62 5.94 -11.35 2.02
C THR A 62 6.71 -10.44 1.07
N GLY A 63 7.88 -10.87 0.64
CA GLY A 63 8.74 -10.12 -0.28
C GLY A 63 10.16 -9.94 0.23
N THR A 64 10.78 -8.80 -0.12
CA THR A 64 12.21 -8.56 0.05
C THR A 64 12.53 -7.29 0.83
N PRO A 65 12.29 -7.24 2.15
CA PRO A 65 12.66 -6.09 2.98
C PRO A 65 14.17 -5.80 3.01
N SER A 66 15.01 -6.78 2.66
CA SER A 66 16.48 -6.63 2.64
C SER A 66 16.97 -5.53 1.71
N ILE A 67 16.23 -5.24 0.64
CA ILE A 67 16.58 -4.21 -0.37
C ILE A 67 15.88 -2.87 -0.12
N ALA A 68 15.14 -2.73 0.97
CA ALA A 68 14.45 -1.50 1.31
C ALA A 68 15.41 -0.33 1.55
N SER A 69 14.99 0.87 1.19
CA SER A 69 15.76 2.09 1.44
C SER A 69 14.88 3.29 1.78
N ALA A 70 15.40 4.17 2.64
CA ALA A 70 14.73 5.42 3.00
C ALA A 70 14.46 6.30 1.77
N ALA A 71 15.37 6.32 0.79
CA ALA A 71 15.20 7.11 -0.44
C ALA A 71 14.00 6.63 -1.28
N GLN A 72 13.81 5.31 -1.40
CA GLN A 72 12.60 4.76 -2.05
C GLN A 72 11.34 5.08 -1.25
N GLY A 73 11.42 4.96 0.07
CA GLY A 73 10.31 5.28 0.96
C GLY A 73 9.89 6.75 0.87
N GLN A 74 10.86 7.67 0.80
CA GLN A 74 10.59 9.10 0.63
C GLN A 74 9.85 9.38 -0.68
N ARG A 75 10.28 8.81 -1.80
CA ARG A 75 9.60 8.95 -3.09
C ARG A 75 8.18 8.36 -3.05
N ALA A 76 8.02 7.19 -2.44
CA ALA A 76 6.69 6.58 -2.28
C ALA A 76 5.76 7.47 -1.45
N PHE A 77 6.26 8.02 -0.36
CA PHE A 77 5.51 8.94 0.49
C PHE A 77 5.05 10.19 -0.29
N GLU A 78 5.95 10.81 -1.04
CA GLU A 78 5.63 11.98 -1.87
C GLU A 78 4.53 11.68 -2.89
N TRP A 79 4.62 10.57 -3.60
CA TRP A 79 3.56 10.14 -4.53
C TRP A 79 2.23 9.90 -3.86
N MET A 80 2.23 9.24 -2.71
CA MET A 80 1.00 8.98 -1.95
C MET A 80 0.35 10.30 -1.52
N VAL A 81 1.14 11.29 -1.12
CA VAL A 81 0.65 12.64 -0.77
C VAL A 81 0.07 13.32 -2.00
N ASP A 82 0.79 13.33 -3.13
CA ASP A 82 0.34 13.97 -4.37
C ASP A 82 -0.96 13.34 -4.89
N ASP A 83 -1.04 12.00 -4.90
CA ASP A 83 -2.23 11.27 -5.33
C ASP A 83 -3.43 11.58 -4.42
N LEU A 84 -3.21 11.61 -3.10
CA LEU A 84 -4.26 11.94 -2.14
C LEU A 84 -4.73 13.40 -2.30
N CYS A 85 -3.82 14.33 -2.48
CA CYS A 85 -4.15 15.74 -2.74
C CYS A 85 -4.99 15.88 -4.02
N ALA A 86 -4.58 15.24 -5.10
CA ALA A 86 -5.32 15.24 -6.36
C ALA A 86 -6.73 14.64 -6.21
N LEU A 87 -6.86 13.56 -5.43
CA LEU A 87 -8.15 12.94 -5.14
C LEU A 87 -9.06 13.88 -4.33
N ILE A 88 -8.52 14.53 -3.31
CA ILE A 88 -9.26 15.49 -2.47
C ILE A 88 -9.72 16.68 -3.32
N GLU A 89 -8.83 17.27 -4.13
CA GLU A 89 -9.16 18.39 -5.01
C GLU A 89 -10.26 18.02 -6.03
N ARG A 90 -10.20 16.82 -6.57
CA ARG A 90 -11.26 16.31 -7.46
C ARG A 90 -12.58 16.16 -6.71
N GLY A 91 -12.54 15.59 -5.49
CA GLY A 91 -13.74 15.44 -4.65
C GLY A 91 -14.37 16.76 -4.27
N LEU A 92 -13.57 17.80 -3.99
CA LEU A 92 -14.09 19.14 -3.69
C LEU A 92 -14.83 19.80 -4.88
N ARG A 93 -14.55 19.36 -6.10
CA ARG A 93 -15.22 19.85 -7.33
C ARG A 93 -16.34 18.94 -7.79
N GLU A 94 -16.46 17.74 -7.18
CA GLU A 94 -17.47 16.77 -7.58
C GLU A 94 -18.86 17.21 -7.15
N THR A 95 -19.82 17.05 -8.03
CA THR A 95 -21.23 17.22 -7.75
C THR A 95 -21.93 15.89 -7.92
N PRO A 96 -23.02 15.62 -7.17
CA PRO A 96 -23.81 14.41 -7.37
C PRO A 96 -24.28 14.30 -8.84
N PRO A 97 -24.32 13.09 -9.40
CA PRO A 97 -24.75 12.88 -10.80
C PRO A 97 -26.18 13.35 -11.09
N LEU A 98 -27.02 13.36 -10.06
CA LEU A 98 -28.39 13.87 -10.13
C LEU A 98 -28.52 15.10 -9.21
N ASP A 99 -29.25 16.09 -9.65
CA ASP A 99 -29.55 17.33 -8.92
C ASP A 99 -30.61 17.14 -7.82
N HIS A 100 -31.22 15.95 -7.74
CA HIS A 100 -32.26 15.61 -6.77
C HIS A 100 -32.06 14.21 -6.20
N SER A 101 -32.54 13.98 -5.00
CA SER A 101 -32.55 12.67 -4.35
C SER A 101 -33.74 11.84 -4.81
N TYR A 102 -33.54 10.54 -5.02
CA TYR A 102 -34.62 9.58 -5.27
C TYR A 102 -35.72 9.64 -4.18
N PHE A 103 -35.32 9.94 -2.96
CA PHE A 103 -36.27 10.07 -1.82
C PHE A 103 -36.76 11.49 -1.61
N SER A 104 -36.39 12.45 -2.41
CA SER A 104 -36.93 13.79 -2.31
C SER A 104 -38.41 13.79 -2.73
N PRO A 105 -39.32 14.43 -1.98
CA PRO A 105 -40.70 14.55 -2.41
C PRO A 105 -40.70 15.30 -3.75
N VAL A 106 -41.36 14.72 -4.75
CA VAL A 106 -41.65 15.40 -6.00
C VAL A 106 -42.55 16.57 -5.65
N ALA A 107 -42.11 17.78 -5.97
CA ALA A 107 -42.98 18.94 -5.80
C ALA A 107 -44.29 18.74 -6.61
N PRO A 108 -45.48 19.04 -6.04
CA PRO A 108 -46.73 18.87 -6.74
C PRO A 108 -46.85 19.73 -7.96
#